data_915a5fb2901639b0d98a22e41f2fa0c0
#
_entry.id   915a5fb2901639b0d98a22e41f2fa0c0
#
_cell.length_a   1.000
_cell.length_b   1.000
_cell.length_c   1.000
_cell.angle_alpha   90.00
_cell.angle_beta   90.00
_cell.angle_gamma   90.00
#
_symmetry.space_group_name_H-M   'P 1'
#
loop_
_entity.id
_entity.type
_entity.pdbx_description
1 polymer ?
#
loop_
_entity_poly.entity_id
_entity_poly.type
_entity_poly.pdbx_seq_one_letter_code
_entity_poly.pdbx_strand_id
1 'polypeptide(L)'
;MPERGRLRRIVSRLRAPRPPKRARAAPRTTYAPQADGQADPGEVVWAWVPYEEGDGRGKDRPVLVVGREGDRLLALALTSKDHDRDAAQEAAAGRRWMDVGAGGWDRERRPSEVRLDRLLRLDSAAVRREGAALDRSRFDAVVAAMRSQP
;
A
#
# COMPACT_ATOMS: atom_id res chain seq x y z
N MET A 1 44.29 -9.84 30.05
CA MET A 1 43.90 -8.44 30.01
C MET A 1 43.16 -8.07 28.78
N PRO A 2 43.70 -8.27 27.63
CA PRO A 2 42.99 -7.84 26.41
C PRO A 2 41.66 -8.51 26.21
N GLU A 3 41.48 -9.64 26.77
CA GLU A 3 40.25 -10.38 26.61
C GLU A 3 39.04 -9.67 27.14
N ARG A 4 39.23 -8.90 28.16
CA ARG A 4 38.11 -8.24 28.80
C ARG A 4 37.39 -7.28 27.84
N GLY A 5 38.19 -6.59 27.08
CA GLY A 5 37.59 -5.68 26.12
C GLY A 5 36.79 -6.40 25.09
N ARG A 6 37.28 -7.52 24.64
CA ARG A 6 36.56 -8.28 23.60
C ARG A 6 35.23 -8.76 24.14
N LEU A 7 35.20 -9.22 25.34
CA LEU A 7 33.92 -9.67 25.92
C LEU A 7 32.91 -8.58 25.97
N ARG A 8 33.33 -7.40 26.35
CA ARG A 8 32.39 -6.31 26.41
C ARG A 8 31.79 -5.98 25.05
N ARG A 9 32.63 -5.99 24.03
CA ARG A 9 32.13 -5.71 22.70
C ARG A 9 31.13 -6.73 22.24
N ILE A 10 31.37 -7.98 22.53
CA ILE A 10 30.45 -9.03 22.15
C ILE A 10 29.10 -8.81 22.81
N VAL A 11 29.13 -8.51 24.07
CA VAL A 11 27.90 -8.30 24.85
C VAL A 11 27.11 -7.14 24.26
N SER A 12 27.77 -6.05 23.93
CA SER A 12 27.02 -4.91 23.42
C SER A 12 26.37 -5.20 22.08
N ARG A 13 27.05 -5.96 21.23
CA ARG A 13 26.43 -6.30 19.96
C ARG A 13 25.23 -7.19 20.11
N LEU A 14 25.28 -8.07 21.07
CA LEU A 14 24.17 -8.97 21.30
C LEU A 14 22.98 -8.32 21.96
N ARG A 15 23.21 -7.16 22.47
CA ARG A 15 22.16 -6.53 23.26
C ARG A 15 21.13 -5.76 22.47
N ALA A 16 21.26 -5.72 21.16
CA ALA A 16 20.22 -5.05 20.40
C ALA A 16 18.90 -5.77 20.65
N PRO A 17 18.01 -5.19 21.42
CA PRO A 17 16.78 -5.88 21.76
C PRO A 17 15.88 -5.95 20.55
N ARG A 18 15.21 -7.08 20.41
CA ARG A 18 14.23 -7.22 19.34
C ARG A 18 12.95 -6.53 19.79
N PRO A 19 12.28 -5.86 18.87
CA PRO A 19 11.00 -5.28 19.23
C PRO A 19 10.01 -6.37 19.58
N PRO A 20 9.15 -6.11 20.53
CA PRO A 20 8.13 -7.11 20.89
C PRO A 20 7.20 -7.34 19.70
N LYS A 21 6.73 -8.56 19.59
CA LYS A 21 5.88 -8.93 18.46
C LYS A 21 4.61 -8.11 18.37
N ARG A 22 4.06 -7.78 19.50
CA ARG A 22 2.83 -7.01 19.50
C ARG A 22 3.04 -5.56 19.05
N ALA A 23 4.28 -5.11 18.94
CA ALA A 23 4.54 -3.77 18.46
C ALA A 23 4.14 -3.57 17.02
N ARG A 24 3.83 -4.62 16.30
CA ARG A 24 3.40 -4.52 14.91
C ARG A 24 1.91 -4.28 14.76
N ALA A 25 1.22 -4.02 15.82
CA ALA A 25 -0.23 -3.98 15.78
C ALA A 25 -0.78 -2.88 14.88
N ALA A 26 -0.12 -1.75 14.79
CA ALA A 26 -0.63 -0.62 14.02
C ALA A 26 0.03 -0.57 12.64
N PRO A 27 -0.74 -0.68 11.55
CA PRO A 27 -0.18 -0.49 10.21
C PRO A 27 0.37 0.92 10.04
N ARG A 28 1.42 1.03 9.27
CA ARG A 28 2.03 2.32 8.97
C ARG A 28 1.62 2.77 7.59
N THR A 29 1.14 4.00 7.52
CA THR A 29 0.71 4.62 6.26
C THR A 29 1.55 5.86 5.98
N THR A 30 2.85 5.72 6.05
CA THR A 30 3.76 6.83 5.84
C THR A 30 4.14 6.93 4.37
N TYR A 31 4.06 8.13 3.82
CA TYR A 31 4.48 8.37 2.45
C TYR A 31 6.00 8.26 2.36
N ALA A 32 6.50 7.32 1.58
CA ALA A 32 7.93 7.07 1.52
C ALA A 32 8.37 6.41 0.20
N PRO A 33 7.98 6.96 -0.97
CA PRO A 33 8.41 6.36 -2.22
C PRO A 33 9.91 6.53 -2.41
N GLN A 34 10.56 5.46 -2.85
CA GLN A 34 11.99 5.46 -3.12
C GLN A 34 12.27 4.59 -4.33
N ALA A 35 13.27 4.98 -5.11
CA ALA A 35 13.65 4.21 -6.29
C ALA A 35 14.62 3.10 -5.89
N ASP A 36 14.20 2.22 -5.00
CA ASP A 36 15.08 1.20 -4.42
C ASP A 36 14.67 -0.22 -4.78
N GLY A 37 13.74 -0.38 -5.71
CA GLY A 37 13.28 -1.71 -6.08
C GLY A 37 12.29 -2.32 -5.11
N GLN A 38 11.86 -1.58 -4.09
CA GLN A 38 10.84 -2.01 -3.15
C GLN A 38 9.57 -1.21 -3.39
N ALA A 39 8.43 -1.84 -3.14
CA ALA A 39 7.16 -1.13 -3.22
C ALA A 39 6.94 -0.39 -1.90
N ASP A 40 6.92 0.92 -1.97
CA ASP A 40 6.83 1.76 -0.77
C ASP A 40 5.52 2.53 -0.71
N PRO A 41 5.06 2.92 0.49
CA PRO A 41 3.85 3.73 0.60
C PRO A 41 3.96 5.01 -0.24
N GLY A 42 2.94 5.26 -1.02
CA GLY A 42 2.91 6.38 -1.97
C GLY A 42 3.17 5.96 -3.40
N GLU A 43 3.61 4.73 -3.64
CA GLU A 43 3.81 4.22 -4.99
C GLU A 43 2.59 3.50 -5.49
N VAL A 44 2.29 3.70 -6.77
CA VAL A 44 1.29 2.91 -7.49
C VAL A 44 2.04 1.84 -8.26
N VAL A 45 1.71 0.59 -7.99
CA VAL A 45 2.36 -0.56 -8.63
C VAL A 45 1.28 -1.49 -9.15
N TRP A 46 1.66 -2.44 -9.99
CA TRP A 46 0.71 -3.41 -10.54
C TRP A 46 0.75 -4.70 -9.75
N ALA A 47 -0.42 -5.24 -9.46
CA ALA A 47 -0.55 -6.49 -8.73
C ALA A 47 -1.81 -7.21 -9.16
N TRP A 48 -1.81 -8.53 -8.99
CA TRP A 48 -3.01 -9.32 -9.21
C TRP A 48 -3.93 -9.11 -8.01
N VAL A 49 -5.16 -8.68 -8.28
CA VAL A 49 -6.14 -8.36 -7.24
C VAL A 49 -7.31 -9.32 -7.37
N PRO A 50 -7.61 -10.11 -6.35
CA PRO A 50 -8.75 -11.01 -6.41
C PRO A 50 -10.06 -10.22 -6.43
N TYR A 51 -11.05 -10.76 -7.12
CA TYR A 51 -12.38 -10.17 -7.09
C TYR A 51 -13.01 -10.35 -5.72
N GLU A 52 -13.94 -9.47 -5.39
CA GLU A 52 -14.61 -9.50 -4.09
C GLU A 52 -15.35 -10.81 -3.83
N GLU A 53 -15.81 -11.46 -4.87
CA GLU A 53 -16.57 -12.70 -4.74
C GLU A 53 -15.77 -13.83 -4.10
N GLY A 54 -14.44 -13.74 -4.13
CA GLY A 54 -13.60 -14.70 -3.46
C GLY A 54 -13.60 -16.09 -4.09
N ASP A 55 -13.86 -16.16 -5.41
CA ASP A 55 -13.96 -17.44 -6.13
C ASP A 55 -12.66 -17.84 -6.82
N GLY A 56 -11.55 -17.24 -6.45
CA GLY A 56 -10.25 -17.51 -7.03
C GLY A 56 -9.93 -16.72 -8.28
N ARG A 57 -10.88 -15.97 -8.80
CA ARG A 57 -10.65 -15.11 -9.96
C ARG A 57 -10.18 -13.73 -9.53
N GLY A 58 -9.51 -13.07 -10.42
CA GLY A 58 -9.01 -11.72 -10.18
C GLY A 58 -8.49 -11.10 -11.45
N LYS A 59 -7.76 -10.02 -11.29
CA LYS A 59 -7.27 -9.26 -12.43
C LYS A 59 -6.05 -8.47 -12.02
N ASP A 60 -5.10 -8.29 -12.92
CA ASP A 60 -4.02 -7.34 -12.72
C ASP A 60 -4.60 -5.94 -12.69
N ARG A 61 -4.21 -5.18 -11.67
CA ARG A 61 -4.63 -3.80 -11.51
C ARG A 61 -3.51 -2.97 -10.92
N PRO A 62 -3.49 -1.66 -11.21
CA PRO A 62 -2.66 -0.79 -10.41
C PRO A 62 -3.25 -0.68 -9.01
N VAL A 63 -2.36 -0.65 -8.02
CA VAL A 63 -2.76 -0.49 -6.62
C VAL A 63 -1.86 0.58 -5.99
N LEU A 64 -2.46 1.41 -5.15
CA LEU A 64 -1.70 2.39 -4.38
C LEU A 64 -1.27 1.75 -3.08
N VAL A 65 0.03 1.66 -2.85
CA VAL A 65 0.56 1.16 -1.58
C VAL A 65 0.37 2.25 -0.54
N VAL A 66 -0.36 1.94 0.51
CA VAL A 66 -0.65 2.91 1.58
C VAL A 66 0.08 2.59 2.87
N GLY A 67 0.63 1.40 3.00
CA GLY A 67 1.36 1.05 4.21
C GLY A 67 1.88 -0.36 4.17
N ARG A 68 2.37 -0.80 5.31
CA ARG A 68 2.88 -2.16 5.49
C ARG A 68 2.36 -2.74 6.79
N GLU A 69 2.18 -4.03 6.78
CA GLU A 69 1.78 -4.78 7.97
C GLU A 69 2.57 -6.08 7.96
N GLY A 70 3.64 -6.14 8.72
CA GLY A 70 4.57 -7.27 8.66
C GLY A 70 5.19 -7.37 7.27
N ASP A 71 5.09 -8.53 6.66
CA ASP A 71 5.62 -8.77 5.31
C ASP A 71 4.64 -8.41 4.21
N ARG A 72 3.47 -7.92 4.57
CA ARG A 72 2.44 -7.61 3.60
C ARG A 72 2.37 -6.15 3.32
N LEU A 73 1.98 -5.84 2.09
CA LEU A 73 1.69 -4.48 1.68
C LEU A 73 0.21 -4.22 1.85
N LEU A 74 -0.11 -3.05 2.35
CA LEU A 74 -1.50 -2.58 2.42
C LEU A 74 -1.71 -1.67 1.24
N ALA A 75 -2.78 -1.92 0.48
CA ALA A 75 -2.97 -1.22 -0.78
C ALA A 75 -4.44 -1.05 -1.11
N LEU A 76 -4.70 -0.07 -1.96
CA LEU A 76 -6.03 0.23 -2.48
C LEU A 76 -5.99 0.11 -3.99
N ALA A 77 -6.97 -0.54 -4.57
CA ALA A 77 -7.02 -0.75 -6.00
C ALA A 77 -7.42 0.52 -6.74
N LEU A 78 -6.82 0.71 -7.92
CA LEU A 78 -7.17 1.79 -8.82
C LEU A 78 -7.90 1.24 -10.04
N THR A 79 -8.69 2.10 -10.66
CA THR A 79 -9.34 1.80 -11.94
C THR A 79 -9.35 3.05 -12.79
N SER A 80 -9.32 2.87 -14.10
CA SER A 80 -9.52 3.97 -15.04
C SER A 80 -10.99 4.15 -15.42
N LYS A 81 -11.87 3.31 -14.89
CA LYS A 81 -13.30 3.44 -15.13
C LYS A 81 -13.85 4.58 -14.28
N ASP A 82 -14.64 5.44 -14.92
CA ASP A 82 -15.30 6.54 -14.25
C ASP A 82 -16.57 6.03 -13.58
N HIS A 83 -16.67 6.23 -12.28
CA HIS A 83 -17.82 5.80 -11.48
C HIS A 83 -18.78 6.94 -11.15
N ASP A 84 -18.59 8.12 -11.74
CA ASP A 84 -19.47 9.25 -11.46
C ASP A 84 -20.90 8.98 -11.92
N ARG A 85 -21.06 8.27 -13.03
CA ARG A 85 -22.39 7.98 -13.58
C ARG A 85 -23.19 7.02 -12.73
N ASP A 86 -22.51 6.10 -12.05
CA ASP A 86 -23.16 5.09 -11.22
C ASP A 86 -22.85 5.27 -9.76
N ALA A 87 -22.54 6.51 -9.35
CA ALA A 87 -22.10 6.79 -7.98
C ALA A 87 -23.11 6.33 -6.94
N ALA A 88 -24.40 6.54 -7.20
CA ALA A 88 -25.43 6.13 -6.25
C ALA A 88 -25.48 4.60 -6.12
N GLN A 89 -25.37 3.90 -7.24
CA GLN A 89 -25.36 2.44 -7.24
C GLN A 89 -24.13 1.89 -6.54
N GLU A 90 -22.97 2.49 -6.80
CA GLU A 90 -21.75 2.10 -6.14
C GLU A 90 -21.82 2.34 -4.63
N ALA A 91 -22.35 3.49 -4.25
CA ALA A 91 -22.50 3.80 -2.83
C ALA A 91 -23.48 2.84 -2.14
N ALA A 92 -24.56 2.46 -2.83
CA ALA A 92 -25.53 1.50 -2.28
C ALA A 92 -24.89 0.12 -2.08
N ALA A 93 -23.88 -0.22 -2.88
CA ALA A 93 -23.13 -1.47 -2.73
C ALA A 93 -21.96 -1.33 -1.75
N GLY A 94 -21.81 -0.17 -1.11
CA GLY A 94 -20.73 0.07 -0.16
C GLY A 94 -19.40 0.43 -0.79
N ARG A 95 -19.35 0.61 -2.10
CA ARG A 95 -18.10 0.96 -2.78
C ARG A 95 -17.92 2.47 -2.82
N ARG A 96 -16.72 2.90 -2.45
CA ARG A 96 -16.36 4.32 -2.39
C ARG A 96 -15.14 4.56 -3.27
N TRP A 97 -15.24 5.52 -4.15
CA TRP A 97 -14.19 5.85 -5.11
C TRP A 97 -13.76 7.30 -4.96
N MET A 98 -12.50 7.55 -5.23
CA MET A 98 -11.94 8.90 -5.15
C MET A 98 -10.99 9.13 -6.32
N ASP A 99 -11.12 10.26 -7.00
CA ASP A 99 -10.24 10.61 -8.11
C ASP A 99 -8.82 10.86 -7.61
N VAL A 100 -7.86 10.29 -8.32
CA VAL A 100 -6.44 10.54 -8.02
C VAL A 100 -5.68 11.06 -9.24
N GLY A 101 -6.39 11.36 -10.32
CA GLY A 101 -5.77 11.91 -11.52
C GLY A 101 -5.03 10.87 -12.32
N ALA A 102 -4.20 11.35 -13.23
CA ALA A 102 -3.42 10.50 -14.12
C ALA A 102 -1.96 10.46 -13.66
N GLY A 103 -1.25 9.41 -14.04
CA GLY A 103 0.16 9.30 -13.70
C GLY A 103 0.85 8.22 -14.49
N GLY A 104 2.13 8.04 -14.19
CA GLY A 104 2.99 7.12 -14.94
C GLY A 104 2.67 5.64 -14.75
N TRP A 105 1.77 5.30 -13.85
CA TRP A 105 1.33 3.91 -13.69
C TRP A 105 0.45 3.43 -14.84
N ASP A 106 -0.16 4.36 -15.58
CA ASP A 106 -0.96 4.04 -16.76
C ASP A 106 -0.25 4.60 -17.98
N ARG A 107 0.10 3.72 -18.90
CA ARG A 107 0.82 4.08 -20.11
C ARG A 107 0.06 5.10 -20.94
N GLU A 108 -1.26 5.03 -20.93
CA GLU A 108 -2.12 5.94 -21.66
C GLU A 108 -2.47 7.18 -20.86
N ARG A 109 -2.00 7.26 -19.61
CA ARG A 109 -2.25 8.37 -18.71
C ARG A 109 -3.72 8.70 -18.54
N ARG A 110 -4.54 7.68 -18.46
CA ARG A 110 -5.96 7.87 -18.19
C ARG A 110 -6.15 8.27 -16.73
N PRO A 111 -7.11 9.16 -16.45
CA PRO A 111 -7.44 9.47 -15.06
C PRO A 111 -7.90 8.21 -14.33
N SER A 112 -7.47 8.11 -13.09
CA SER A 112 -7.78 6.93 -12.28
C SER A 112 -8.55 7.32 -11.04
N GLU A 113 -9.31 6.33 -10.52
CA GLU A 113 -9.98 6.44 -9.23
C GLU A 113 -9.47 5.36 -8.33
N VAL A 114 -9.35 5.67 -7.04
CA VAL A 114 -8.93 4.70 -6.03
C VAL A 114 -10.14 4.28 -5.21
N ARG A 115 -10.19 3.00 -4.88
CA ARG A 115 -11.25 2.45 -4.07
C ARG A 115 -10.88 2.55 -2.59
N LEU A 116 -11.72 3.22 -1.82
CA LEU A 116 -11.41 3.54 -0.42
C LEU A 116 -11.90 2.49 0.58
N ASP A 117 -12.90 1.70 0.22
CA ASP A 117 -13.61 0.83 1.17
C ASP A 117 -13.05 -0.59 1.23
N ARG A 118 -12.03 -0.89 0.43
CA ARG A 118 -11.47 -2.25 0.41
C ARG A 118 -9.95 -2.20 0.52
N LEU A 119 -9.47 -2.41 1.72
CA LEU A 119 -8.03 -2.47 1.97
C LEU A 119 -7.53 -3.85 1.62
N LEU A 120 -6.57 -3.91 0.70
CA LEU A 120 -5.96 -5.15 0.26
C LEU A 120 -4.71 -5.43 1.06
N ARG A 121 -4.49 -6.70 1.39
CA ARG A 121 -3.24 -7.16 1.99
C ARG A 121 -2.56 -8.05 0.99
N LEU A 122 -1.46 -7.58 0.43
CA LEU A 122 -0.77 -8.25 -0.65
C LEU A 122 0.59 -8.74 -0.21
N ASP A 123 0.97 -9.93 -0.68
CA ASP A 123 2.33 -10.41 -0.51
C ASP A 123 3.25 -9.52 -1.33
N SER A 124 4.30 -8.99 -0.71
CA SER A 124 5.21 -8.09 -1.40
C SER A 124 5.90 -8.77 -2.58
N ALA A 125 6.07 -10.07 -2.54
CA ALA A 125 6.70 -10.80 -3.63
C ALA A 125 5.81 -10.90 -4.87
N ALA A 126 4.49 -10.72 -4.71
CA ALA A 126 3.54 -10.83 -5.82
C ALA A 126 3.32 -9.51 -6.55
N VAL A 127 3.96 -8.45 -6.12
CA VAL A 127 3.74 -7.11 -6.66
C VAL A 127 4.82 -6.79 -7.67
N ARG A 128 4.40 -6.33 -8.85
CA ARG A 128 5.32 -5.82 -9.85
C ARG A 128 5.63 -4.36 -9.55
N ARG A 129 6.85 -3.96 -9.80
CA ARG A 129 7.28 -2.61 -9.45
C ARG A 129 7.28 -1.64 -10.62
N GLU A 130 6.50 -1.93 -11.62
CA GLU A 130 6.32 -1.02 -12.74
C GLU A 130 5.28 0.00 -12.36
N GLY A 131 5.69 1.02 -11.67
CA GLY A 131 4.73 1.99 -11.21
C GLY A 131 5.33 3.37 -11.12
N ALA A 132 4.60 4.25 -10.48
CA ALA A 132 5.01 5.62 -10.32
C ALA A 132 4.52 6.14 -8.97
N ALA A 133 5.22 7.10 -8.42
CA ALA A 133 4.80 7.71 -7.18
C ALA A 133 3.59 8.60 -7.40
N LEU A 134 2.63 8.51 -6.50
CA LEU A 134 1.56 9.49 -6.40
C LEU A 134 2.10 10.69 -5.63
N ASP A 135 1.69 11.89 -5.98
CA ASP A 135 2.18 13.06 -5.24
C ASP A 135 1.68 13.02 -3.79
N ARG A 136 2.45 13.62 -2.91
CA ARG A 136 2.19 13.50 -1.49
C ARG A 136 0.84 14.05 -1.07
N SER A 137 0.43 15.17 -1.65
CA SER A 137 -0.85 15.77 -1.23
C SER A 137 -2.02 14.87 -1.57
N ARG A 138 -1.97 14.20 -2.72
CA ARG A 138 -3.01 13.25 -3.10
C ARG A 138 -2.95 12.01 -2.22
N PHE A 139 -1.75 11.54 -1.91
CA PHE A 139 -1.58 10.41 -1.01
C PHE A 139 -2.21 10.71 0.35
N ASP A 140 -1.91 11.87 0.91
CA ASP A 140 -2.45 12.25 2.22
C ASP A 140 -3.97 12.34 2.18
N ALA A 141 -4.53 12.87 1.10
CA ALA A 141 -5.97 12.97 0.93
C ALA A 141 -6.61 11.58 0.84
N VAL A 142 -5.97 10.65 0.13
CA VAL A 142 -6.47 9.27 0.01
C VAL A 142 -6.47 8.60 1.38
N VAL A 143 -5.37 8.71 2.12
CA VAL A 143 -5.27 8.08 3.44
C VAL A 143 -6.31 8.64 4.39
N ALA A 144 -6.52 9.95 4.38
CA ALA A 144 -7.53 10.57 5.22
C ALA A 144 -8.92 10.07 4.85
N ALA A 145 -9.23 10.01 3.56
CA ALA A 145 -10.52 9.53 3.09
C ALA A 145 -10.73 8.04 3.41
N MET A 146 -9.68 7.24 3.28
CA MET A 146 -9.74 5.82 3.62
C MET A 146 -10.06 5.62 5.10
N ARG A 147 -9.41 6.39 5.97
CA ARG A 147 -9.60 6.27 7.42
C ARG A 147 -10.96 6.73 7.87
N SER A 148 -11.63 7.55 7.09
CA SER A 148 -12.97 8.03 7.43
C SER A 148 -14.07 7.08 6.98
N GLN A 149 -13.74 5.97 6.34
CA GLN A 149 -14.73 4.97 5.95
C GLN A 149 -15.25 4.23 7.18
N PRO A 150 -16.56 3.93 7.23
CA PRO A 150 -17.15 3.20 8.36
C PRO A 150 -16.65 1.79 8.49
#